data_064e69ed197afba4b62922559d35fec7
#
_entry.id   064e69ed197afba4b62922559d35fec7
#
_cell.length_a   1.000
_cell.length_b   1.000
_cell.length_c   1.000
_cell.angle_alpha   90.00
_cell.angle_beta   90.00
_cell.angle_gamma   90.00
#
_symmetry.space_group_name_H-M   'P 1'
#
loop_
_entity.id
_entity.type
_entity.pdbx_description
1 polymer ?
#
loop_
_entity_poly.entity_id
_entity_poly.type
_entity_poly.pdbx_seq_one_letter_code
_entity_poly.pdbx_strand_id
1 'polypeptide(L)'
;MNNMYFSLLFLLFVLCSSCDISNPDTNSKPYPIVDIDGNGYDSVQIGNQFWLNSNFKVTHFRNGDPIPEAKTALEWIEASEQGKPAYCYYDNNPFNALLYGKLYNWYAITDPRGLAPLGWHIPTDEELIQLGNDVNNDGGSIKSNSGWQNGANGTNTSRFYALPGGFRSYNGSFSFIEYFGYWWSSSASNNENAWGRYLNSEGNYVYRYMYKKGCGFAIRCIKDS
;
A
#
# COMPACT_ATOMS: atom_id res chain seq x y z
N MET A 1 40.12 -81.71 -16.50
CA MET A 1 39.50 -80.83 -15.50
C MET A 1 40.05 -79.42 -15.72
N ASN A 2 39.47 -78.66 -16.60
CA ASN A 2 39.78 -77.22 -16.81
C ASN A 2 38.52 -76.46 -16.93
N ASN A 3 38.24 -75.66 -15.92
CA ASN A 3 37.10 -74.73 -15.93
C ASN A 3 37.51 -73.48 -16.65
N MET A 4 36.78 -73.17 -17.70
CA MET A 4 36.94 -71.99 -18.51
C MET A 4 35.83 -71.01 -18.07
N TYR A 5 36.24 -69.92 -17.40
CA TYR A 5 35.33 -68.84 -17.04
C TYR A 5 35.15 -67.91 -18.23
N PHE A 6 33.90 -67.83 -18.74
CA PHE A 6 33.46 -66.81 -19.72
C PHE A 6 33.17 -65.52 -18.96
N SER A 7 33.98 -64.51 -19.20
CA SER A 7 33.73 -63.13 -18.70
C SER A 7 32.80 -62.41 -19.68
N LEU A 8 31.57 -62.15 -19.22
CA LEU A 8 30.56 -61.41 -19.99
C LEU A 8 30.73 -59.90 -19.71
N LEU A 9 31.25 -59.14 -20.68
CA LEU A 9 31.40 -57.71 -20.64
C LEU A 9 30.06 -57.06 -20.89
N PHE A 10 29.41 -56.49 -19.84
CA PHE A 10 28.20 -55.69 -19.98
C PHE A 10 28.57 -54.26 -20.39
N LEU A 11 28.29 -53.88 -21.62
CA LEU A 11 28.44 -52.50 -22.11
C LEU A 11 27.22 -51.72 -21.65
N LEU A 12 27.44 -50.84 -20.65
CA LEU A 12 26.40 -49.92 -20.17
C LEU A 12 26.30 -48.75 -21.17
N PHE A 13 25.27 -48.73 -22.00
CA PHE A 13 24.87 -47.53 -22.76
C PHE A 13 24.25 -46.52 -21.80
N VAL A 14 24.98 -45.47 -21.45
CA VAL A 14 24.40 -44.28 -20.82
C VAL A 14 23.67 -43.46 -21.89
N LEU A 15 22.35 -43.57 -21.91
CA LEU A 15 21.51 -42.65 -22.67
C LEU A 15 21.53 -41.31 -21.93
N CYS A 16 22.30 -40.36 -22.47
CA CYS A 16 22.21 -38.97 -22.11
C CYS A 16 20.84 -38.46 -22.59
N SER A 17 19.84 -38.42 -21.71
CA SER A 17 18.64 -37.67 -21.93
C SER A 17 19.03 -36.19 -21.99
N SER A 18 18.92 -35.58 -23.16
CA SER A 18 18.95 -34.13 -23.31
C SER A 18 17.85 -33.54 -22.41
N CYS A 19 18.28 -32.87 -21.33
CA CYS A 19 17.39 -32.05 -20.55
C CYS A 19 16.99 -30.87 -21.43
N ASP A 20 15.81 -30.93 -22.03
CA ASP A 20 15.17 -29.78 -22.64
C ASP A 20 15.00 -28.74 -21.52
N ILE A 21 15.81 -27.68 -21.58
CA ILE A 21 15.57 -26.47 -20.83
C ILE A 21 14.33 -25.82 -21.44
N SER A 22 13.14 -26.31 -21.04
CA SER A 22 11.90 -25.65 -21.33
C SER A 22 11.97 -24.23 -20.75
N ASN A 23 11.78 -23.28 -21.64
CA ASN A 23 11.64 -21.86 -21.37
C ASN A 23 10.87 -21.60 -20.07
N PRO A 24 11.37 -20.75 -19.16
CA PRO A 24 10.64 -20.44 -17.94
C PRO A 24 9.30 -19.84 -18.32
N ASP A 25 8.26 -20.41 -17.78
CA ASP A 25 6.85 -20.06 -17.88
C ASP A 25 6.68 -18.53 -17.88
N THR A 26 6.33 -17.95 -19.01
CA THR A 26 6.01 -16.51 -19.15
C THR A 26 4.71 -16.13 -18.45
N ASN A 27 4.12 -17.04 -17.69
CA ASN A 27 2.93 -16.87 -16.86
C ASN A 27 3.24 -16.78 -15.36
N SER A 28 4.48 -16.50 -14.95
CA SER A 28 4.73 -16.15 -13.56
C SER A 28 4.03 -14.83 -13.27
N LYS A 29 2.98 -14.89 -12.42
CA LYS A 29 2.43 -13.72 -11.72
C LYS A 29 3.61 -12.85 -11.31
N PRO A 30 3.63 -11.55 -11.65
CA PRO A 30 4.73 -10.70 -11.22
C PRO A 30 4.89 -10.88 -9.70
N TYR A 31 6.14 -11.04 -9.24
CA TYR A 31 6.45 -11.19 -7.81
C TYR A 31 5.67 -10.11 -7.06
N PRO A 32 5.00 -10.46 -5.94
CA PRO A 32 4.23 -9.49 -5.19
C PRO A 32 5.16 -8.31 -4.83
N ILE A 33 4.66 -7.09 -4.95
CA ILE A 33 5.39 -5.91 -4.51
C ILE A 33 5.55 -6.05 -3.00
N VAL A 34 6.79 -5.98 -2.51
CA VAL A 34 7.12 -6.24 -1.10
C VAL A 34 7.78 -4.99 -0.52
N ASP A 35 7.32 -4.53 0.65
CA ASP A 35 7.97 -3.47 1.40
C ASP A 35 9.13 -4.00 2.26
N ILE A 36 9.81 -3.11 2.97
CA ILE A 36 10.97 -3.45 3.81
C ILE A 36 10.62 -4.40 4.97
N ASP A 37 9.36 -4.39 5.43
CA ASP A 37 8.86 -5.27 6.48
C ASP A 37 8.39 -6.64 5.97
N GLY A 38 8.50 -6.89 4.65
CA GLY A 38 8.04 -8.13 4.02
C GLY A 38 6.53 -8.18 3.75
N ASN A 39 5.80 -7.07 3.87
CA ASN A 39 4.39 -7.04 3.49
C ASN A 39 4.26 -7.08 1.96
N GLY A 40 3.45 -8.02 1.46
CA GLY A 40 3.12 -8.14 0.05
C GLY A 40 1.94 -7.26 -0.36
N TYR A 41 2.01 -6.71 -1.58
CA TYR A 41 0.97 -5.89 -2.20
C TYR A 41 0.75 -6.31 -3.65
N ASP A 42 -0.51 -6.27 -4.08
CA ASP A 42 -0.86 -6.33 -5.49
C ASP A 42 -1.02 -4.92 -6.06
N SER A 43 -0.98 -4.79 -7.38
CA SER A 43 -1.21 -3.52 -8.07
C SER A 43 -2.34 -3.61 -9.09
N VAL A 44 -2.89 -2.45 -9.40
CA VAL A 44 -3.93 -2.27 -10.41
C VAL A 44 -3.55 -1.10 -11.32
N GLN A 45 -3.84 -1.23 -12.60
CA GLN A 45 -3.72 -0.14 -13.54
C GLN A 45 -5.03 0.63 -13.62
N ILE A 46 -4.96 1.97 -13.47
CA ILE A 46 -6.08 2.91 -13.64
C ILE A 46 -5.56 4.02 -14.56
N GLY A 47 -6.17 4.16 -15.72
CA GLY A 47 -5.60 5.02 -16.77
C GLY A 47 -4.19 4.55 -17.16
N ASN A 48 -3.24 5.46 -17.10
CA ASN A 48 -1.81 5.18 -17.35
C ASN A 48 -1.00 4.96 -16.06
N GLN A 49 -1.66 4.94 -14.90
CA GLN A 49 -1.01 4.82 -13.59
C GLN A 49 -1.17 3.43 -13.01
N PHE A 50 -0.14 2.93 -12.31
CA PHE A 50 -0.22 1.70 -11.53
C PHE A 50 -0.24 2.03 -10.05
N TRP A 51 -1.25 1.53 -9.33
CA TRP A 51 -1.51 1.80 -7.91
C TRP A 51 -1.43 0.52 -7.09
N LEU A 52 -0.92 0.58 -5.86
CA LEU A 52 -1.18 -0.50 -4.92
C LEU A 52 -2.69 -0.59 -4.66
N ASN A 53 -3.24 -1.79 -4.65
CA ASN A 53 -4.68 -2.00 -4.44
C ASN A 53 -5.08 -2.17 -2.96
N SER A 54 -4.15 -1.99 -2.04
CA SER A 54 -4.38 -1.99 -0.59
C SER A 54 -3.62 -0.87 0.11
N ASN A 55 -4.10 -0.45 1.27
CA ASN A 55 -3.43 0.57 2.07
C ASN A 55 -2.09 0.07 2.61
N PHE A 56 -1.11 0.95 2.62
CA PHE A 56 0.24 0.67 3.05
C PHE A 56 0.31 0.40 4.56
N LYS A 57 1.23 -0.48 5.00
CA LYS A 57 1.28 -0.91 6.41
C LYS A 57 2.68 -1.10 6.98
N VAL A 58 3.68 -0.47 6.34
CA VAL A 58 5.08 -0.54 6.76
C VAL A 58 5.32 0.12 8.13
N THR A 59 6.32 -0.37 8.87
CA THR A 59 6.75 0.18 10.17
C THR A 59 8.17 0.71 10.15
N HIS A 60 8.89 0.49 9.06
CA HIS A 60 10.26 0.95 8.87
C HIS A 60 10.38 1.81 7.61
N PHE A 61 11.29 2.77 7.65
CA PHE A 61 11.73 3.46 6.45
C PHE A 61 12.55 2.53 5.57
N ARG A 62 12.71 2.88 4.29
CA ARG A 62 13.43 2.05 3.30
C ARG A 62 14.86 1.70 3.70
N ASN A 63 15.51 2.53 4.53
CA ASN A 63 16.85 2.27 5.06
C ASN A 63 16.88 1.31 6.26
N GLY A 64 15.72 0.84 6.74
CA GLY A 64 15.56 -0.07 7.88
C GLY A 64 15.36 0.64 9.23
N ASP A 65 15.41 1.98 9.29
CA ASP A 65 15.12 2.70 10.52
C ASP A 65 13.64 2.55 10.90
N PRO A 66 13.28 2.35 12.18
CA PRO A 66 11.89 2.27 12.59
C PRO A 66 11.19 3.64 12.46
N ILE A 67 9.93 3.60 12.02
CA ILE A 67 9.03 4.74 12.12
C ILE A 67 8.46 4.73 13.55
N PRO A 68 8.50 5.82 14.32
CA PRO A 68 7.94 5.83 15.66
C PRO A 68 6.44 5.53 15.66
N GLU A 69 6.01 4.57 16.48
CA GLU A 69 4.60 4.29 16.73
C GLU A 69 4.08 5.20 17.85
N ALA A 70 3.12 6.08 17.55
CA ALA A 70 2.48 6.91 18.55
C ALA A 70 1.23 6.20 19.13
N LYS A 71 1.36 5.61 20.31
CA LYS A 71 0.32 4.80 20.98
C LYS A 71 -0.66 5.62 21.80
N THR A 72 -0.29 6.84 22.16
CA THR A 72 -1.13 7.75 22.95
C THR A 72 -1.45 9.02 22.17
N ALA A 73 -2.49 9.75 22.62
CA ALA A 73 -2.80 11.06 22.04
C ALA A 73 -1.63 12.05 22.23
N LEU A 74 -0.97 12.01 23.40
CA LEU A 74 0.14 12.91 23.70
C LEU A 74 1.31 12.67 22.76
N GLU A 75 1.76 11.42 22.56
CA GLU A 75 2.85 11.07 21.62
C GLU A 75 2.54 11.53 20.20
N TRP A 76 1.25 11.41 19.78
CA TRP A 76 0.83 11.86 18.46
C TRP A 76 0.89 13.40 18.31
N ILE A 77 0.40 14.12 19.33
CA ILE A 77 0.44 15.58 19.38
C ILE A 77 1.88 16.07 19.35
N GLU A 78 2.74 15.51 20.20
CA GLU A 78 4.17 15.86 20.26
C GLU A 78 4.88 15.62 18.92
N ALA A 79 4.63 14.49 18.27
CA ALA A 79 5.18 14.22 16.94
C ALA A 79 4.69 15.23 15.90
N SER A 80 3.40 15.60 15.95
CA SER A 80 2.80 16.61 15.07
C SER A 80 3.43 17.99 15.26
N GLU A 81 3.54 18.46 16.50
CA GLU A 81 4.07 19.79 16.85
C GLU A 81 5.57 19.91 16.54
N GLN A 82 6.32 18.83 16.72
CA GLN A 82 7.75 18.78 16.44
C GLN A 82 8.09 18.47 14.97
N GLY A 83 7.08 18.25 14.10
CA GLY A 83 7.30 17.89 12.71
C GLY A 83 8.02 16.54 12.55
N LYS A 84 7.82 15.61 13.49
CA LYS A 84 8.45 14.28 13.50
C LYS A 84 7.56 13.23 12.86
N PRO A 85 8.16 12.25 12.16
CA PRO A 85 7.44 11.13 11.59
C PRO A 85 6.77 10.28 12.69
N ALA A 86 5.53 9.84 12.44
CA ALA A 86 4.83 8.91 13.29
C ALA A 86 3.80 8.09 12.50
N TYR A 87 3.54 6.87 12.96
CA TYR A 87 2.39 6.09 12.54
C TYR A 87 1.58 5.62 13.75
N CYS A 88 0.35 5.17 13.49
CA CYS A 88 -0.47 4.47 14.47
C CYS A 88 -1.42 3.49 13.77
N TYR A 89 -2.08 2.68 14.57
CA TYR A 89 -3.28 1.94 14.19
C TYR A 89 -4.52 2.77 14.49
N TYR A 90 -5.61 2.59 13.74
CA TYR A 90 -6.88 3.20 14.14
C TYR A 90 -7.29 2.68 15.53
N ASP A 91 -7.68 3.59 16.42
CA ASP A 91 -7.96 3.34 17.87
C ASP A 91 -6.80 2.65 18.61
N ASN A 92 -5.56 2.80 18.14
CA ASN A 92 -4.38 2.09 18.65
C ASN A 92 -4.57 0.56 18.70
N ASN A 93 -5.49 0.01 17.90
CA ASN A 93 -5.77 -1.40 17.81
C ASN A 93 -5.08 -2.02 16.58
N PRO A 94 -4.05 -2.88 16.74
CA PRO A 94 -3.32 -3.46 15.63
C PRO A 94 -4.17 -4.36 14.72
N PHE A 95 -5.30 -4.89 15.20
CA PHE A 95 -6.22 -5.66 14.36
C PHE A 95 -6.86 -4.80 13.24
N ASN A 96 -7.02 -3.50 13.45
CA ASN A 96 -7.51 -2.60 12.41
C ASN A 96 -6.55 -2.50 11.22
N ALA A 97 -5.25 -2.70 11.42
CA ALA A 97 -4.29 -2.68 10.33
C ALA A 97 -4.39 -3.89 9.37
N LEU A 98 -4.99 -4.98 9.80
CA LEU A 98 -5.20 -6.15 8.93
C LEU A 98 -6.14 -5.80 7.76
N LEU A 99 -7.12 -4.93 8.00
CA LEU A 99 -8.07 -4.48 7.00
C LEU A 99 -7.73 -3.11 6.43
N TYR A 100 -7.52 -2.12 7.29
CA TYR A 100 -7.44 -0.71 6.89
C TYR A 100 -6.00 -0.21 6.64
N GLY A 101 -4.97 -1.02 6.95
CA GLY A 101 -3.59 -0.55 6.95
C GLY A 101 -3.28 0.32 8.18
N LYS A 102 -2.26 1.17 8.07
CA LYS A 102 -1.86 2.08 9.14
C LYS A 102 -2.17 3.53 8.77
N LEU A 103 -2.21 4.39 9.80
CA LEU A 103 -2.35 5.82 9.65
C LEU A 103 -0.97 6.47 9.90
N TYR A 104 -0.52 7.29 8.96
CA TYR A 104 0.75 7.98 9.02
C TYR A 104 0.52 9.49 9.04
N ASN A 105 1.31 10.24 9.82
CA ASN A 105 1.34 11.68 9.66
C ASN A 105 2.12 12.07 8.38
N TRP A 106 1.96 13.30 7.93
CA TRP A 106 2.59 13.75 6.69
C TRP A 106 4.13 13.78 6.76
N TYR A 107 4.68 13.95 7.94
CA TYR A 107 6.13 13.94 8.17
C TYR A 107 6.74 12.55 7.94
N ALA A 108 6.00 11.49 8.22
CA ALA A 108 6.46 10.12 7.93
C ALA A 108 6.51 9.85 6.42
N ILE A 109 5.51 10.32 5.67
CA ILE A 109 5.42 10.02 4.23
C ILE A 109 6.39 10.84 3.37
N THR A 110 6.89 11.94 3.91
CA THR A 110 7.86 12.83 3.22
C THR A 110 9.26 12.77 3.82
N ASP A 111 9.50 11.86 4.75
CA ASP A 111 10.82 11.67 5.35
C ASP A 111 11.83 11.23 4.27
N PRO A 112 13.02 11.85 4.20
CA PRO A 112 14.01 11.56 3.16
C PRO A 112 14.55 10.12 3.17
N ARG A 113 14.38 9.40 4.27
CA ARG A 113 14.72 7.95 4.33
C ARG A 113 13.82 7.10 3.44
N GLY A 114 12.68 7.65 2.98
CA GLY A 114 11.75 7.02 2.07
C GLY A 114 10.89 5.94 2.73
N LEU A 115 9.65 5.84 2.29
CA LEU A 115 8.66 4.91 2.85
C LEU A 115 8.24 3.84 1.84
N ALA A 116 7.98 4.23 0.61
CA ALA A 116 7.45 3.36 -0.43
C ALA A 116 8.47 2.29 -0.87
N PRO A 117 8.04 1.13 -1.39
CA PRO A 117 8.92 0.11 -1.97
C PRO A 117 9.75 0.67 -3.12
N LEU A 118 10.84 0.00 -3.48
CA LEU A 118 11.66 0.37 -4.65
C LEU A 118 10.82 0.34 -5.93
N GLY A 119 10.94 1.38 -6.76
CA GLY A 119 10.15 1.58 -7.97
C GLY A 119 8.72 2.07 -7.71
N TRP A 120 8.46 2.54 -6.46
CA TRP A 120 7.18 3.11 -6.04
C TRP A 120 7.41 4.35 -5.19
N HIS A 121 6.43 5.27 -5.18
CA HIS A 121 6.46 6.46 -4.34
C HIS A 121 5.08 6.78 -3.75
N ILE A 122 5.04 7.72 -2.81
CA ILE A 122 3.80 8.30 -2.28
C ILE A 122 3.31 9.30 -3.30
N PRO A 123 2.04 9.20 -3.79
CA PRO A 123 1.57 10.01 -4.89
C PRO A 123 1.64 11.51 -4.59
N THR A 124 1.95 12.29 -5.59
CA THR A 124 1.78 13.74 -5.60
C THR A 124 0.29 14.10 -5.67
N ASP A 125 -0.01 15.37 -5.46
CA ASP A 125 -1.39 15.87 -5.62
C ASP A 125 -1.86 15.77 -7.07
N GLU A 126 -0.97 16.02 -8.04
CA GLU A 126 -1.23 15.92 -9.47
C GLU A 126 -1.57 14.49 -9.90
N GLU A 127 -0.86 13.51 -9.37
CA GLU A 127 -1.13 12.08 -9.64
C GLU A 127 -2.49 11.63 -9.08
N LEU A 128 -2.87 12.15 -7.90
CA LEU A 128 -4.20 11.92 -7.34
C LEU A 128 -5.31 12.69 -8.08
N ILE A 129 -5.02 13.86 -8.69
CA ILE A 129 -5.93 14.52 -9.62
C ILE A 129 -6.13 13.64 -10.85
N GLN A 130 -5.04 13.10 -11.40
CA GLN A 130 -5.12 12.21 -12.57
C GLN A 130 -5.93 10.95 -12.26
N LEU A 131 -5.73 10.30 -11.10
CA LEU A 131 -6.57 9.20 -10.64
C LEU A 131 -8.06 9.58 -10.64
N GLY A 132 -8.39 10.76 -10.08
CA GLY A 132 -9.76 11.27 -10.09
C GLY A 132 -10.33 11.43 -11.50
N ASN A 133 -9.54 11.98 -12.42
CA ASN A 133 -9.93 12.15 -13.82
C ASN A 133 -10.16 10.80 -14.53
N ASP A 134 -9.26 9.83 -14.32
CA ASP A 134 -9.32 8.50 -14.95
C ASP A 134 -10.55 7.69 -14.51
N VAL A 135 -11.10 8.00 -13.33
CA VAL A 135 -12.36 7.42 -12.84
C VAL A 135 -13.55 8.40 -12.95
N ASN A 136 -13.43 9.50 -13.70
CA ASN A 136 -14.46 10.54 -13.84
C ASN A 136 -14.93 11.12 -12.49
N ASN A 137 -14.06 11.18 -11.50
CA ASN A 137 -14.35 11.50 -10.10
C ASN A 137 -15.45 10.63 -9.45
N ASP A 138 -15.74 9.46 -10.04
CA ASP A 138 -16.67 8.48 -9.47
C ASP A 138 -16.00 7.70 -8.34
N GLY A 139 -16.19 8.16 -7.12
CA GLY A 139 -15.74 7.45 -5.91
C GLY A 139 -16.37 6.07 -5.76
N GLY A 140 -17.55 5.81 -6.33
CA GLY A 140 -18.18 4.49 -6.31
C GLY A 140 -17.37 3.43 -7.04
N SER A 141 -16.67 3.81 -8.09
CA SER A 141 -15.80 2.90 -8.85
C SER A 141 -14.53 2.51 -8.10
N ILE A 142 -14.04 3.35 -7.17
CA ILE A 142 -12.82 3.09 -6.40
C ILE A 142 -13.07 2.60 -4.97
N LYS A 143 -14.25 2.89 -4.38
CA LYS A 143 -14.65 2.34 -3.08
C LYS A 143 -14.69 0.82 -3.11
N SER A 144 -14.28 0.19 -2.01
CA SER A 144 -14.50 -1.24 -1.78
C SER A 144 -16.00 -1.59 -1.84
N ASN A 145 -16.27 -2.83 -2.20
CA ASN A 145 -17.63 -3.37 -2.24
C ASN A 145 -18.16 -3.82 -0.88
N SER A 146 -17.44 -3.51 0.19
CA SER A 146 -17.79 -3.81 1.58
C SER A 146 -17.13 -2.85 2.56
N GLY A 147 -17.66 -2.77 3.78
CA GLY A 147 -17.06 -2.01 4.89
C GLY A 147 -17.52 -0.57 5.02
N TRP A 148 -18.24 0.00 4.04
CA TRP A 148 -18.80 1.34 4.12
C TRP A 148 -20.18 1.30 4.80
N GLN A 149 -20.39 2.18 5.78
CA GLN A 149 -21.68 2.32 6.48
C GLN A 149 -22.80 2.84 5.56
N ASN A 150 -24.04 2.69 6.02
CA ASN A 150 -25.25 3.18 5.34
C ASN A 150 -25.48 2.59 3.93
N GLY A 151 -24.91 1.39 3.64
CA GLY A 151 -25.02 0.79 2.32
C GLY A 151 -24.23 1.52 1.22
N ALA A 152 -23.31 2.39 1.61
CA ALA A 152 -22.50 3.22 0.70
C ALA A 152 -21.31 2.49 0.07
N ASN A 153 -21.33 1.15 0.04
CA ASN A 153 -20.32 0.36 -0.65
C ASN A 153 -20.23 0.73 -2.13
N GLY A 154 -19.01 0.72 -2.66
CA GLY A 154 -18.78 0.95 -4.07
C GLY A 154 -18.93 -0.30 -4.91
N THR A 155 -18.73 -0.14 -6.22
CA THR A 155 -18.65 -1.25 -7.18
C THR A 155 -17.25 -1.84 -7.27
N ASN A 156 -16.23 -1.05 -6.86
CA ASN A 156 -14.82 -1.38 -6.99
C ASN A 156 -14.41 -1.81 -8.41
N THR A 157 -15.04 -1.27 -9.43
CA THR A 157 -14.76 -1.62 -10.84
C THR A 157 -13.32 -1.28 -11.24
N SER A 158 -12.73 -0.25 -10.62
CA SER A 158 -11.31 0.09 -10.81
C SER A 158 -10.35 -0.86 -10.12
N ARG A 159 -10.81 -1.71 -9.20
CA ARG A 159 -10.00 -2.57 -8.33
C ARG A 159 -9.06 -1.80 -7.39
N PHE A 160 -9.27 -0.51 -7.19
CA PHE A 160 -8.49 0.30 -6.25
C PHE A 160 -8.74 -0.13 -4.80
N TYR A 161 -9.93 -0.59 -4.47
CA TYR A 161 -10.34 -1.11 -3.18
C TYR A 161 -10.16 -0.10 -2.03
N ALA A 162 -10.69 1.11 -2.22
CA ALA A 162 -10.64 2.15 -1.20
C ALA A 162 -11.51 1.77 0.02
N LEU A 163 -10.89 1.66 1.18
CA LEU A 163 -11.54 1.27 2.43
C LEU A 163 -11.80 2.49 3.34
N PRO A 164 -12.90 2.50 4.10
CA PRO A 164 -13.24 3.59 5.01
C PRO A 164 -12.50 3.45 6.35
N GLY A 165 -11.19 3.61 6.34
CA GLY A 165 -10.31 3.42 7.50
C GLY A 165 -10.33 4.56 8.50
N GLY A 166 -11.16 5.59 8.32
CA GLY A 166 -11.18 6.78 9.17
C GLY A 166 -9.85 7.54 9.14
N PHE A 167 -9.60 8.33 10.19
CA PHE A 167 -8.36 9.08 10.35
C PHE A 167 -8.04 9.35 11.83
N ARG A 168 -6.80 9.76 12.10
CA ARG A 168 -6.41 10.35 13.37
C ARG A 168 -6.23 11.85 13.20
N SER A 169 -6.90 12.66 14.03
CA SER A 169 -6.72 14.11 14.02
C SER A 169 -5.34 14.49 14.59
N TYR A 170 -4.85 15.69 14.22
CA TYR A 170 -3.61 16.24 14.78
C TYR A 170 -3.66 16.41 16.32
N ASN A 171 -4.87 16.45 16.94
CA ASN A 171 -5.08 16.49 18.37
C ASN A 171 -5.12 15.10 19.04
N GLY A 172 -4.80 14.05 18.28
CA GLY A 172 -4.69 12.67 18.74
C GLY A 172 -6.00 11.88 18.78
N SER A 173 -7.17 12.48 18.49
CA SER A 173 -8.45 11.77 18.44
C SER A 173 -8.64 10.99 17.16
N PHE A 174 -9.36 9.88 17.21
CA PHE A 174 -9.78 9.09 16.05
C PHE A 174 -11.20 9.41 15.65
N SER A 175 -11.52 9.34 14.35
CA SER A 175 -12.86 9.62 13.84
C SER A 175 -13.14 8.91 12.50
N PHE A 176 -14.41 8.64 12.28
CA PHE A 176 -15.01 8.29 10.98
C PHE A 176 -14.59 6.94 10.36
N ILE A 177 -14.10 5.96 11.15
CA ILE A 177 -13.97 4.57 10.63
C ILE A 177 -15.34 4.11 10.07
N GLU A 178 -15.32 3.34 9.00
CA GLU A 178 -16.49 2.87 8.24
C GLU A 178 -17.30 3.95 7.51
N TYR A 179 -17.11 5.23 7.83
CA TYR A 179 -17.80 6.36 7.18
C TYR A 179 -16.94 7.09 6.17
N PHE A 180 -15.62 7.25 6.43
CA PHE A 180 -14.68 7.96 5.59
C PHE A 180 -13.40 7.17 5.39
N GLY A 181 -12.82 7.26 4.19
CA GLY A 181 -11.45 6.87 3.89
C GLY A 181 -10.64 8.10 3.48
N TYR A 182 -9.43 8.23 4.03
CA TYR A 182 -8.53 9.35 3.78
C TYR A 182 -7.16 8.87 3.30
N TRP A 183 -6.60 9.57 2.31
CA TRP A 183 -5.29 9.28 1.75
C TRP A 183 -4.47 10.54 1.56
N TRP A 184 -3.22 10.48 2.00
CA TRP A 184 -2.27 11.56 1.77
C TRP A 184 -1.79 11.65 0.33
N SER A 185 -1.47 12.88 -0.11
CA SER A 185 -0.46 13.14 -1.13
C SER A 185 0.86 13.57 -0.50
N SER A 186 1.96 13.42 -1.21
CA SER A 186 3.27 13.95 -0.82
C SER A 186 3.40 15.46 -1.03
N SER A 187 2.41 16.11 -1.66
CA SER A 187 2.44 17.55 -1.97
C SER A 187 1.96 18.39 -0.80
N ALA A 188 2.80 19.29 -0.30
CA ALA A 188 2.38 20.32 0.65
C ALA A 188 1.46 21.33 -0.04
N SER A 189 0.43 21.82 0.66
CA SER A 189 -0.36 22.97 0.21
C SER A 189 0.20 24.28 0.75
N ASN A 190 0.78 24.25 1.95
CA ASN A 190 1.50 25.36 2.58
C ASN A 190 2.41 24.81 3.71
N ASN A 191 2.95 25.70 4.55
CA ASN A 191 3.86 25.31 5.63
C ASN A 191 3.21 24.34 6.64
N GLU A 192 1.91 24.49 6.92
CA GLU A 192 1.20 23.72 7.96
C GLU A 192 0.38 22.55 7.38
N ASN A 193 -0.05 22.66 6.12
CA ASN A 193 -1.01 21.76 5.51
C ASN A 193 -0.44 21.06 4.28
N ALA A 194 -1.02 19.91 3.99
CA ALA A 194 -0.76 19.13 2.78
C ALA A 194 -2.07 18.68 2.13
N TRP A 195 -1.99 18.34 0.84
CA TRP A 195 -3.14 17.85 0.10
C TRP A 195 -3.43 16.39 0.43
N GLY A 196 -4.71 16.07 0.51
CA GLY A 196 -5.20 14.71 0.66
C GLY A 196 -6.45 14.48 -0.17
N ARG A 197 -6.87 13.23 -0.20
CA ARG A 197 -8.15 12.81 -0.78
C ARG A 197 -8.99 12.15 0.29
N TYR A 198 -10.32 12.29 0.16
CA TYR A 198 -11.24 11.48 0.94
C TYR A 198 -12.43 11.02 0.12
N LEU A 199 -12.99 9.92 0.56
CA LEU A 199 -14.30 9.40 0.18
C LEU A 199 -15.16 9.32 1.44
N ASN A 200 -16.47 9.44 1.29
CA ASN A 200 -17.40 9.32 2.40
C ASN A 200 -18.59 8.41 2.09
N SER A 201 -19.35 8.02 3.11
CA SER A 201 -20.54 7.19 2.98
C SER A 201 -21.77 7.93 2.48
N GLU A 202 -21.69 9.25 2.25
CA GLU A 202 -22.84 10.08 1.83
C GLU A 202 -22.88 10.30 0.32
N GLY A 203 -21.79 10.04 -0.40
CA GLY A 203 -21.71 10.29 -1.83
C GLY A 203 -20.59 9.51 -2.53
N ASN A 204 -20.55 9.66 -3.86
CA ASN A 204 -19.61 8.98 -4.73
C ASN A 204 -18.62 9.94 -5.40
N TYR A 205 -18.21 11.00 -4.72
CA TYR A 205 -17.24 11.93 -5.26
C TYR A 205 -15.85 11.73 -4.62
N VAL A 206 -14.79 11.90 -5.39
CA VAL A 206 -13.41 11.90 -4.89
C VAL A 206 -13.07 13.32 -4.48
N TYR A 207 -13.12 13.58 -3.18
CA TYR A 207 -12.89 14.91 -2.64
C TYR A 207 -11.39 15.19 -2.47
N ARG A 208 -10.98 16.40 -2.87
CA ARG A 208 -9.65 16.97 -2.64
C ARG A 208 -9.74 18.04 -1.58
N TYR A 209 -8.92 17.92 -0.53
CA TYR A 209 -8.90 18.93 0.54
C TYR A 209 -7.51 19.04 1.17
N MET A 210 -7.24 20.17 1.84
CA MET A 210 -6.00 20.39 2.58
C MET A 210 -6.21 20.09 4.06
N TYR A 211 -5.23 19.40 4.66
CA TYR A 211 -5.26 18.97 6.05
C TYR A 211 -3.98 19.32 6.77
N LYS A 212 -4.04 19.54 8.07
CA LYS A 212 -2.84 19.72 8.90
C LYS A 212 -1.92 18.50 8.76
N LYS A 213 -0.63 18.77 8.56
CA LYS A 213 0.41 17.73 8.38
C LYS A 213 0.48 16.72 9.54
N GLY A 214 0.03 17.11 10.74
CA GLY A 214 -0.10 16.24 11.89
C GLY A 214 -1.30 15.29 11.89
N CYS A 215 -2.23 15.35 10.92
CA CYS A 215 -3.27 14.35 10.79
C CYS A 215 -2.68 13.00 10.36
N GLY A 216 -3.34 11.90 10.74
CA GLY A 216 -2.97 10.54 10.36
C GLY A 216 -3.93 9.98 9.32
N PHE A 217 -3.44 9.70 8.13
CA PHE A 217 -4.20 9.12 7.01
C PHE A 217 -3.54 7.85 6.49
N ALA A 218 -4.30 7.04 5.77
CA ALA A 218 -3.77 5.92 5.02
C ALA A 218 -2.88 6.40 3.86
N ILE A 219 -2.14 5.46 3.28
CA ILE A 219 -1.27 5.70 2.13
C ILE A 219 -1.61 4.69 1.04
N ARG A 220 -1.58 5.16 -0.21
CA ARG A 220 -1.49 4.37 -1.43
C ARG A 220 -0.23 4.75 -2.17
N CYS A 221 0.57 3.75 -2.54
CA CYS A 221 1.72 4.03 -3.39
C CYS A 221 1.34 3.92 -4.87
N ILE A 222 2.05 4.69 -5.68
CA ILE A 222 2.00 4.68 -7.13
C ILE A 222 3.35 4.25 -7.67
N LYS A 223 3.38 3.54 -8.80
CA LYS A 223 4.60 3.08 -9.46
C LYS A 223 5.33 4.26 -10.10
N ASP A 224 6.66 4.26 -10.00
CA ASP A 224 7.52 5.22 -10.70
C ASP A 224 7.32 5.09 -12.23
N SER A 225 7.40 6.23 -12.95
CA SER A 225 7.23 6.36 -14.40
C SER A 225 8.42 5.76 -15.17
#